data_02b67d2d901fd14d3f0ea2dee5ee3b57
#
_entry.id   02b67d2d901fd14d3f0ea2dee5ee3b57
#
_cell.length_a   1.000
_cell.length_b   1.000
_cell.length_c   1.000
_cell.angle_alpha   90.00
_cell.angle_beta   90.00
_cell.angle_gamma   90.00
#
_symmetry.space_group_name_H-M   'P 1'
#
loop_
_entity.id
_entity.type
_entity.pdbx_description
1 polymer ?
#
loop_
_entity_poly.entity_id
_entity_poly.type
_entity_poly.pdbx_seq_one_letter_code
_entity_poly.pdbx_strand_id
1 'polypeptide(L)'
;MSTDAVTLLLAFLAVLAQATVAAVLVLSVAGRRLPSVARLGGSMRRFLGPQASSLAVLVAVVATSGSLYFSEIAHFTPCRLCWYQRFVMYPLVPILMMVARRRSRVLQRVAMVIPLLGASVSGYHMAVERFPSLESTTCDPTNPCSLIWVERFGYLTIPTMALSAFLLIATLLWVADPAPIDPPSDDPVVALKGTVS
;
A
#
# COMPACT_ATOMS: atom_id res chain seq x y z
N MET A 1 21.99 -7.27 11.06
CA MET A 1 20.67 -7.87 11.38
C MET A 1 20.62 -9.21 10.66
N SER A 2 20.16 -10.28 11.33
CA SER A 2 20.00 -11.58 10.68
C SER A 2 18.86 -11.51 9.65
N THR A 3 18.96 -12.24 8.55
CA THR A 3 17.91 -12.32 7.52
C THR A 3 16.56 -12.76 8.13
N ASP A 4 16.60 -13.62 9.15
CA ASP A 4 15.42 -14.04 9.89
C ASP A 4 14.71 -12.90 10.63
N ALA A 5 15.44 -11.99 11.25
CA ALA A 5 14.84 -10.85 11.95
C ALA A 5 14.17 -9.89 10.96
N VAL A 6 14.78 -9.63 9.81
CA VAL A 6 14.20 -8.77 8.78
C VAL A 6 12.95 -9.41 8.14
N THR A 7 13.03 -10.70 7.80
CA THR A 7 11.87 -11.42 7.24
C THR A 7 10.71 -11.46 8.23
N LEU A 8 10.98 -11.67 9.53
CA LEU A 8 9.95 -11.69 10.57
C LEU A 8 9.31 -10.30 10.74
N LEU A 9 10.13 -9.23 10.74
CA LEU A 9 9.62 -7.86 10.81
C LEU A 9 8.71 -7.53 9.62
N LEU A 10 9.15 -7.85 8.40
CA LEU A 10 8.36 -7.59 7.19
C LEU A 10 7.08 -8.44 7.17
N ALA A 11 7.15 -9.69 7.63
CA ALA A 11 5.98 -10.56 7.77
C ALA A 11 4.97 -9.97 8.78
N PHE A 12 5.42 -9.48 9.93
CA PHE A 12 4.57 -8.83 10.91
C PHE A 12 3.91 -7.57 10.35
N LEU A 13 4.67 -6.72 9.64
CA LEU A 13 4.12 -5.54 8.96
C LEU A 13 3.08 -5.92 7.90
N ALA A 14 3.29 -7.02 7.17
CA ALA A 14 2.33 -7.52 6.19
C ALA A 14 1.02 -7.98 6.87
N VAL A 15 1.08 -8.65 8.02
CA VAL A 15 -0.12 -9.02 8.80
C VAL A 15 -0.87 -7.77 9.28
N LEU A 16 -0.16 -6.76 9.78
CA LEU A 16 -0.78 -5.48 10.15
C LEU A 16 -1.43 -4.79 8.96
N ALA A 17 -0.79 -4.82 7.80
CA ALA A 17 -1.36 -4.30 6.55
C ALA A 17 -2.66 -5.02 6.19
N GLN A 18 -2.67 -6.35 6.21
CA GLN A 18 -3.86 -7.17 5.94
C GLN A 18 -4.99 -6.86 6.92
N ALA A 19 -4.69 -6.79 8.23
CA ALA A 19 -5.67 -6.44 9.25
C ALA A 19 -6.26 -5.05 9.03
N THR A 20 -5.43 -4.06 8.67
CA THR A 20 -5.86 -2.69 8.36
C THR A 20 -6.77 -2.65 7.14
N VAL A 21 -6.39 -3.32 6.05
CA VAL A 21 -7.20 -3.41 4.83
C VAL A 21 -8.54 -4.07 5.14
N ALA A 22 -8.54 -5.20 5.85
CA ALA A 22 -9.75 -5.91 6.24
C ALA A 22 -10.66 -5.04 7.12
N ALA A 23 -10.11 -4.35 8.11
CA ALA A 23 -10.87 -3.45 8.99
C ALA A 23 -11.54 -2.32 8.20
N VAL A 24 -10.80 -1.65 7.30
CA VAL A 24 -11.35 -0.56 6.47
C VAL A 24 -12.45 -1.08 5.54
N LEU A 25 -12.27 -2.23 4.92
CA LEU A 25 -13.28 -2.83 4.05
C LEU A 25 -14.54 -3.22 4.84
N VAL A 26 -14.40 -3.88 5.99
CA VAL A 26 -15.51 -4.27 6.86
C VAL A 26 -16.29 -3.03 7.32
N LEU A 27 -15.60 -1.99 7.81
CA LEU A 27 -16.23 -0.75 8.23
C LEU A 27 -16.96 -0.05 7.08
N SER A 28 -16.40 -0.10 5.88
CA SER A 28 -17.00 0.49 4.67
C SER A 28 -18.27 -0.24 4.23
N VAL A 29 -18.27 -1.57 4.29
CA VAL A 29 -19.43 -2.40 3.91
C VAL A 29 -20.50 -2.36 5.00
N ALA A 30 -20.12 -2.59 6.26
CA ALA A 30 -21.04 -2.58 7.40
C ALA A 30 -21.65 -1.20 7.64
N GLY A 31 -20.89 -0.12 7.39
CA GLY A 31 -21.38 1.27 7.50
C GLY A 31 -22.50 1.61 6.51
N ARG A 32 -22.65 0.85 5.42
CA ARG A 32 -23.77 1.01 4.50
C ARG A 32 -25.11 0.56 5.09
N ARG A 33 -25.07 -0.33 6.09
CA ARG A 33 -26.27 -0.93 6.72
C ARG A 33 -26.47 -0.48 8.16
N LEU A 34 -25.43 -0.10 8.86
CA LEU A 34 -25.45 0.23 10.29
C LEU A 34 -24.96 1.67 10.53
N PRO A 35 -25.85 2.60 10.94
CA PRO A 35 -25.50 4.02 11.12
C PRO A 35 -24.43 4.22 12.23
N SER A 36 -24.37 3.35 13.22
CA SER A 36 -23.35 3.38 14.28
C SER A 36 -21.95 3.10 13.70
N VAL A 37 -21.84 2.11 12.80
CA VAL A 37 -20.59 1.75 12.12
C VAL A 37 -20.18 2.84 11.11
N ALA A 38 -21.15 3.45 10.44
CA ALA A 38 -20.89 4.58 9.54
C ALA A 38 -20.25 5.78 10.28
N ARG A 39 -20.72 6.07 11.50
CA ARG A 39 -20.11 7.12 12.36
C ARG A 39 -18.66 6.78 12.74
N LEU A 40 -18.39 5.54 13.11
CA LEU A 40 -17.03 5.08 13.43
C LEU A 40 -16.10 5.18 12.20
N GLY A 41 -16.53 4.68 11.05
CA GLY A 41 -15.79 4.79 9.79
C GLY A 41 -15.53 6.25 9.39
N GLY A 42 -16.51 7.14 9.57
CA GLY A 42 -16.37 8.58 9.33
C GLY A 42 -15.37 9.25 10.29
N SER A 43 -15.34 8.87 11.56
CA SER A 43 -14.36 9.36 12.54
C SER A 43 -12.94 8.90 12.17
N MET A 44 -12.80 7.63 11.82
CA MET A 44 -11.52 7.04 11.39
C MET A 44 -10.98 7.72 10.13
N ARG A 45 -11.85 8.00 9.15
CA ARG A 45 -11.48 8.71 7.92
C ARG A 45 -11.07 10.16 8.19
N ARG A 46 -11.74 10.86 9.10
CA ARG A 46 -11.35 12.22 9.50
C ARG A 46 -9.97 12.25 10.17
N PHE A 47 -9.65 11.24 10.97
CA PHE A 47 -8.36 11.14 11.65
C PHE A 47 -7.22 10.72 10.71
N LEU A 48 -7.43 9.68 9.91
CA LEU A 48 -6.41 9.10 9.03
C LEU A 48 -6.31 9.81 7.67
N GLY A 49 -7.42 10.36 7.16
CA GLY A 49 -7.50 10.93 5.82
C GLY A 49 -6.41 11.96 5.49
N PRO A 50 -6.14 12.95 6.35
CA PRO A 50 -5.09 13.95 6.10
C PRO A 50 -3.68 13.36 6.01
N GLN A 51 -3.41 12.26 6.70
CA GLN A 51 -2.10 11.61 6.77
C GLN A 51 -1.98 10.40 5.83
N ALA A 52 -3.07 9.92 5.27
CA ALA A 52 -3.11 8.67 4.54
C ALA A 52 -2.16 8.65 3.33
N SER A 53 -2.03 9.77 2.60
CA SER A 53 -1.07 9.87 1.50
C SER A 53 0.38 9.76 1.97
N SER A 54 0.74 10.34 3.10
CA SER A 54 2.08 10.25 3.69
C SER A 54 2.36 8.84 4.22
N LEU A 55 1.35 8.19 4.82
CA LEU A 55 1.46 6.78 5.22
C LEU A 55 1.63 5.86 4.02
N ALA A 56 0.96 6.14 2.89
CA ALA A 56 1.16 5.39 1.64
C ALA A 56 2.61 5.51 1.13
N VAL A 57 3.23 6.69 1.22
CA VAL A 57 4.66 6.88 0.91
C VAL A 57 5.52 6.00 1.82
N LEU A 58 5.27 6.03 3.14
CA LEU A 58 6.02 5.24 4.10
C LEU A 58 5.95 3.74 3.79
N VAL A 59 4.75 3.22 3.50
CA VAL A 59 4.55 1.82 3.11
C VAL A 59 5.33 1.48 1.85
N ALA A 60 5.29 2.34 0.82
CA ALA A 60 6.04 2.13 -0.43
C ALA A 60 7.56 2.14 -0.20
N VAL A 61 8.06 3.04 0.64
CA VAL A 61 9.49 3.10 1.02
C VAL A 61 9.91 1.83 1.76
N VAL A 62 9.15 1.39 2.75
CA VAL A 62 9.43 0.16 3.51
C VAL A 62 9.41 -1.06 2.60
N ALA A 63 8.41 -1.19 1.72
CA ALA A 63 8.31 -2.30 0.77
C ALA A 63 9.47 -2.31 -0.23
N THR A 64 9.86 -1.15 -0.76
CA THR A 64 11.02 -0.99 -1.66
C THR A 64 12.31 -1.37 -0.95
N SER A 65 12.53 -0.88 0.28
CA SER A 65 13.72 -1.20 1.07
C SER A 65 13.80 -2.69 1.41
N GLY A 66 12.68 -3.31 1.77
CA GLY A 66 12.60 -4.75 2.01
C GLY A 66 12.91 -5.57 0.75
N SER A 67 12.40 -5.14 -0.40
CA SER A 67 12.68 -5.77 -1.69
C SER A 67 14.16 -5.69 -2.07
N LEU A 68 14.80 -4.54 -1.84
CA LEU A 68 16.25 -4.36 -2.05
C LEU A 68 17.06 -5.19 -1.07
N TYR A 69 16.66 -5.23 0.21
CA TYR A 69 17.32 -6.08 1.19
C TYR A 69 17.37 -7.54 0.77
N PHE A 70 16.27 -8.08 0.27
CA PHE A 70 16.20 -9.48 -0.17
C PHE A 70 17.13 -9.77 -1.34
N SER A 71 17.32 -8.87 -2.28
CA SER A 71 18.22 -9.09 -3.42
C SER A 71 19.67 -8.77 -3.12
N GLU A 72 19.96 -7.64 -2.47
CA GLU A 72 21.33 -7.14 -2.33
C GLU A 72 22.05 -7.70 -1.10
N ILE A 73 21.29 -7.98 -0.03
CA ILE A 73 21.88 -8.41 1.25
C ILE A 73 21.60 -9.90 1.53
N ALA A 74 20.38 -10.35 1.32
CA ALA A 74 20.01 -11.77 1.49
C ALA A 74 20.36 -12.63 0.26
N HIS A 75 20.74 -11.99 -0.86
CA HIS A 75 21.14 -12.62 -2.12
C HIS A 75 20.07 -13.57 -2.71
N PHE A 76 18.79 -13.28 -2.48
CA PHE A 76 17.69 -13.99 -3.13
C PHE A 76 17.58 -13.50 -4.57
N THR A 77 17.74 -14.40 -5.54
CA THR A 77 17.66 -14.07 -6.96
C THR A 77 16.20 -13.76 -7.36
N PRO A 78 15.87 -12.53 -7.78
CA PRO A 78 14.51 -12.19 -8.15
C PRO A 78 14.10 -12.91 -9.43
N CYS A 79 12.96 -13.59 -9.41
CA CYS A 79 12.35 -14.17 -10.59
C CYS A 79 11.72 -13.09 -11.52
N ARG A 80 11.20 -13.48 -12.66
CA ARG A 80 10.58 -12.55 -13.62
C ARG A 80 9.38 -11.79 -13.02
N LEU A 81 8.51 -12.48 -12.29
CA LEU A 81 7.36 -11.84 -11.64
C LEU A 81 7.77 -10.89 -10.51
N CYS A 82 8.85 -11.20 -9.79
CA CYS A 82 9.43 -10.28 -8.81
C CYS A 82 9.89 -8.97 -9.46
N TRP A 83 10.49 -9.05 -10.66
CA TRP A 83 10.89 -7.86 -11.42
C TRP A 83 9.70 -7.00 -11.84
N TYR A 84 8.57 -7.60 -12.27
CA TYR A 84 7.36 -6.83 -12.58
C TYR A 84 6.81 -6.11 -11.34
N GLN A 85 6.79 -6.77 -10.18
CA GLN A 85 6.39 -6.13 -8.93
C GLN A 85 7.29 -4.94 -8.56
N ARG A 86 8.61 -5.09 -8.71
CA ARG A 86 9.60 -4.02 -8.49
C ARG A 86 9.40 -2.85 -9.44
N PHE A 87 9.18 -3.15 -10.73
CA PHE A 87 8.93 -2.13 -11.75
C PHE A 87 7.71 -1.26 -11.43
N VAL A 88 6.72 -1.83 -10.75
CA VAL A 88 5.54 -1.09 -10.26
C VAL A 88 5.83 -0.36 -8.95
N MET A 89 6.49 -1.03 -7.99
CA MET A 89 6.68 -0.50 -6.63
C MET A 89 7.69 0.66 -6.57
N TYR A 90 8.80 0.60 -7.30
CA TYR A 90 9.86 1.59 -7.18
C TYR A 90 9.45 2.99 -7.67
N PRO A 91 8.82 3.14 -8.85
CA PRO A 91 8.29 4.43 -9.30
C PRO A 91 7.14 4.95 -8.41
N LEU A 92 6.46 4.05 -7.71
CA LEU A 92 5.36 4.42 -6.84
C LEU A 92 5.81 5.34 -5.69
N VAL A 93 7.05 5.19 -5.20
CA VAL A 93 7.60 6.05 -4.14
C VAL A 93 7.59 7.54 -4.54
N PRO A 94 8.27 8.00 -5.61
CA PRO A 94 8.23 9.40 -6.01
C PRO A 94 6.85 9.87 -6.46
N ILE A 95 6.03 9.00 -7.06
CA ILE A 95 4.65 9.32 -7.43
C ILE A 95 3.82 9.63 -6.19
N LEU A 96 3.88 8.78 -5.16
CA LEU A 96 3.15 9.00 -3.91
C LEU A 96 3.65 10.23 -3.15
N MET A 97 4.95 10.53 -3.18
CA MET A 97 5.48 11.79 -2.64
C MET A 97 4.87 13.01 -3.34
N MET A 98 4.71 12.94 -4.66
CA MET A 98 4.04 14.00 -5.42
C MET A 98 2.56 14.10 -5.03
N VAL A 99 1.85 12.97 -4.90
CA VAL A 99 0.43 12.93 -4.44
C VAL A 99 0.30 13.58 -3.07
N ALA A 100 1.17 13.21 -2.12
CA ALA A 100 1.14 13.72 -0.75
C ALA A 100 1.39 15.24 -0.68
N ARG A 101 2.27 15.76 -1.55
CA ARG A 101 2.59 17.20 -1.62
C ARG A 101 1.51 18.01 -2.32
N ARG A 102 1.01 17.53 -3.46
CA ARG A 102 0.06 18.29 -4.29
C ARG A 102 -1.39 18.22 -3.84
N ARG A 103 -1.74 17.26 -2.99
CA ARG A 103 -3.10 17.03 -2.45
C ARG A 103 -4.23 17.10 -3.50
N SER A 104 -3.94 16.65 -4.72
CA SER A 104 -4.89 16.67 -5.84
C SER A 104 -5.69 15.36 -5.89
N ARG A 105 -7.03 15.46 -5.91
CA ARG A 105 -7.93 14.29 -6.05
C ARG A 105 -7.74 13.56 -7.38
N VAL A 106 -7.45 14.30 -8.45
CA VAL A 106 -7.22 13.70 -9.76
C VAL A 106 -5.94 12.88 -9.75
N LEU A 107 -4.83 13.47 -9.27
CA LEU A 107 -3.55 12.79 -9.17
C LEU A 107 -3.64 11.55 -8.28
N GLN A 108 -4.36 11.64 -7.15
CA GLN A 108 -4.59 10.51 -6.24
C GLN A 108 -5.35 9.36 -6.92
N ARG A 109 -6.41 9.67 -7.69
CA ARG A 109 -7.18 8.64 -8.41
C ARG A 109 -6.35 7.98 -9.51
N VAL A 110 -5.58 8.75 -10.25
CA VAL A 110 -4.68 8.22 -11.28
C VAL A 110 -3.59 7.35 -10.64
N ALA A 111 -2.97 7.83 -9.55
CA ALA A 111 -1.95 7.07 -8.83
C ALA A 111 -2.48 5.77 -8.21
N MET A 112 -3.78 5.65 -7.93
CA MET A 112 -4.39 4.43 -7.37
C MET A 112 -4.35 3.25 -8.34
N VAL A 113 -4.31 3.48 -9.64
CA VAL A 113 -4.24 2.41 -10.66
C VAL A 113 -2.95 1.60 -10.51
N ILE A 114 -1.84 2.27 -10.15
CA ILE A 114 -0.52 1.64 -10.08
C ILE A 114 -0.46 0.54 -9.01
N PRO A 115 -0.82 0.76 -7.74
CA PRO A 115 -0.82 -0.31 -6.75
C PRO A 115 -1.85 -1.41 -7.05
N LEU A 116 -2.96 -1.11 -7.73
CA LEU A 116 -3.90 -2.15 -8.16
C LEU A 116 -3.29 -3.07 -9.22
N LEU A 117 -2.53 -2.54 -10.17
CA LEU A 117 -1.75 -3.35 -11.12
C LEU A 117 -0.70 -4.19 -10.39
N GLY A 118 0.03 -3.61 -9.44
CA GLY A 118 0.98 -4.35 -8.60
C GLY A 118 0.32 -5.46 -7.79
N ALA A 119 -0.86 -5.21 -7.24
CA ALA A 119 -1.65 -6.22 -6.52
C ALA A 119 -2.07 -7.37 -7.45
N SER A 120 -2.47 -7.08 -8.69
CA SER A 120 -2.82 -8.10 -9.67
C SER A 120 -1.64 -9.00 -10.02
N VAL A 121 -0.46 -8.41 -10.25
CA VAL A 121 0.78 -9.17 -10.50
C VAL A 121 1.15 -10.02 -9.29
N SER A 122 1.04 -9.48 -8.07
CA SER A 122 1.35 -10.20 -6.84
C SER A 122 0.37 -11.34 -6.59
N GLY A 123 -0.91 -11.14 -6.86
CA GLY A 123 -1.94 -12.17 -6.77
C GLY A 123 -1.69 -13.33 -7.75
N TYR A 124 -1.32 -13.01 -9.00
CA TYR A 124 -0.93 -14.02 -9.98
C TYR A 124 0.33 -14.77 -9.53
N HIS A 125 1.33 -14.08 -9.00
CA HIS A 125 2.56 -14.69 -8.48
C HIS A 125 2.26 -15.67 -7.33
N MET A 126 1.39 -15.30 -6.38
CA MET A 126 0.93 -16.21 -5.33
C MET A 126 0.22 -17.45 -5.90
N ALA A 127 -0.58 -17.28 -6.96
CA ALA A 127 -1.22 -18.41 -7.63
C ALA A 127 -0.19 -19.36 -8.25
N VAL A 128 0.89 -18.82 -8.86
CA VAL A 128 1.99 -19.61 -9.42
C VAL A 128 2.77 -20.36 -8.32
N GLU A 129 3.03 -19.73 -7.15
CA GLU A 129 3.65 -20.43 -6.01
C GLU A 129 2.80 -21.61 -5.50
N ARG A 130 1.47 -21.49 -5.53
CA ARG A 130 0.54 -22.55 -5.08
C ARG A 130 0.25 -23.60 -6.15
N PHE A 131 0.24 -23.19 -7.40
CA PHE A 131 -0.06 -24.02 -8.57
C PHE A 131 1.00 -23.83 -9.63
N PRO A 132 2.16 -24.52 -9.55
CA PRO A 132 3.26 -24.38 -10.51
C PRO A 132 2.84 -24.62 -11.98
N SER A 133 1.75 -25.35 -12.20
CA SER A 133 1.17 -25.55 -13.56
C SER A 133 0.68 -24.25 -14.21
N LEU A 134 0.46 -23.18 -13.44
CA LEU A 134 0.11 -21.86 -13.97
C LEU A 134 1.34 -21.03 -14.36
N GLU A 135 2.54 -21.56 -14.13
CA GLU A 135 3.78 -20.88 -14.48
C GLU A 135 3.86 -20.68 -15.99
N SER A 136 4.00 -19.43 -16.40
CA SER A 136 4.08 -19.06 -17.80
C SER A 136 5.48 -19.33 -18.36
N THR A 137 5.58 -19.56 -19.68
CA THR A 137 6.86 -19.72 -20.39
C THR A 137 7.77 -18.49 -20.29
N THR A 138 7.29 -17.39 -19.75
CA THR A 138 8.10 -16.18 -19.49
C THR A 138 8.97 -16.30 -18.24
N CYS A 139 8.71 -17.24 -17.33
CA CYS A 139 9.57 -17.54 -16.20
C CYS A 139 10.78 -18.38 -16.65
N ASP A 140 11.95 -18.09 -16.08
CA ASP A 140 13.18 -18.79 -16.43
C ASP A 140 13.20 -20.18 -15.76
N PRO A 141 13.43 -21.27 -16.51
CA PRO A 141 13.55 -22.60 -15.92
C PRO A 141 14.65 -22.74 -14.87
N THR A 142 15.68 -21.91 -14.94
CA THR A 142 16.79 -21.90 -13.95
C THR A 142 16.47 -21.10 -12.68
N ASN A 143 15.45 -20.22 -12.76
CA ASN A 143 14.97 -19.42 -11.63
C ASN A 143 13.43 -19.32 -11.70
N PRO A 144 12.72 -20.42 -11.42
CA PRO A 144 11.28 -20.50 -11.60
C PRO A 144 10.55 -19.54 -10.65
N CYS A 145 9.42 -19.00 -11.13
CA CYS A 145 8.60 -18.09 -10.35
C CYS A 145 7.83 -18.80 -9.22
N SER A 146 7.73 -20.13 -9.28
CA SER A 146 7.13 -20.99 -8.25
C SER A 146 8.05 -21.25 -7.05
N LEU A 147 9.33 -20.80 -7.09
CA LEU A 147 10.29 -20.99 -6.02
C LEU A 147 9.98 -20.10 -4.82
N ILE A 148 9.74 -20.71 -3.66
CA ILE A 148 9.46 -20.02 -2.41
C ILE A 148 10.77 -19.80 -1.64
N TRP A 149 11.29 -18.57 -1.58
CA TRP A 149 12.48 -18.19 -0.83
C TRP A 149 12.23 -17.99 0.66
N VAL A 150 11.06 -17.49 1.00
CA VAL A 150 10.63 -17.18 2.37
C VAL A 150 9.19 -17.60 2.54
N GLU A 151 8.94 -18.36 3.62
CA GLU A 151 7.60 -18.66 4.08
C GLU A 151 7.53 -18.42 5.60
N ARG A 152 6.61 -17.53 6.02
CA ARG A 152 6.34 -17.24 7.43
C ARG A 152 4.85 -17.45 7.73
N PHE A 153 4.57 -17.89 8.93
CA PHE A 153 3.19 -18.19 9.40
C PHE A 153 2.42 -19.17 8.49
N GLY A 154 3.13 -19.99 7.69
CA GLY A 154 2.54 -20.99 6.81
C GLY A 154 1.85 -20.47 5.54
N TYR A 155 1.86 -19.15 5.28
CA TYR A 155 1.24 -18.57 4.08
C TYR A 155 1.91 -17.28 3.58
N LEU A 156 2.71 -16.64 4.41
CA LEU A 156 3.35 -15.36 4.10
C LEU A 156 4.65 -15.58 3.32
N THR A 157 4.55 -15.50 2.01
CA THR A 157 5.67 -15.51 1.06
C THR A 157 6.02 -14.07 0.63
N ILE A 158 7.11 -13.89 -0.10
CA ILE A 158 7.50 -12.56 -0.61
C ILE A 158 6.39 -11.92 -1.47
N PRO A 159 5.75 -12.63 -2.44
CA PRO A 159 4.61 -12.09 -3.18
C PRO A 159 3.41 -11.73 -2.29
N THR A 160 3.15 -12.49 -1.23
CA THR A 160 2.06 -12.20 -0.29
C THR A 160 2.34 -10.90 0.49
N MET A 161 3.59 -10.68 0.90
CA MET A 161 3.99 -9.42 1.54
C MET A 161 3.85 -8.24 0.57
N ALA A 162 4.26 -8.41 -0.70
CA ALA A 162 4.11 -7.39 -1.74
C ALA A 162 2.63 -7.08 -2.01
N LEU A 163 1.76 -8.10 -2.12
CA LEU A 163 0.31 -7.93 -2.27
C LEU A 163 -0.27 -7.12 -1.12
N SER A 164 0.13 -7.45 0.13
CA SER A 164 -0.34 -6.74 1.32
C SER A 164 0.05 -5.26 1.29
N ALA A 165 1.27 -4.95 0.86
CA ALA A 165 1.73 -3.57 0.70
C ALA A 165 0.96 -2.81 -0.38
N PHE A 166 0.75 -3.40 -1.56
CA PHE A 166 -0.02 -2.79 -2.64
C PHE A 166 -1.48 -2.53 -2.24
N LEU A 167 -2.14 -3.50 -1.60
CA LEU A 167 -3.51 -3.34 -1.12
C LEU A 167 -3.63 -2.27 -0.04
N LEU A 168 -2.65 -2.21 0.88
CA LEU A 168 -2.62 -1.16 1.89
C LEU A 168 -2.44 0.22 1.26
N ILE A 169 -1.52 0.38 0.29
CA ILE A 169 -1.32 1.64 -0.44
C ILE A 169 -2.62 2.05 -1.15
N ALA A 170 -3.27 1.14 -1.87
CA ALA A 170 -4.54 1.43 -2.54
C ALA A 170 -5.63 1.84 -1.55
N THR A 171 -5.72 1.16 -0.41
CA THR A 171 -6.68 1.47 0.67
C THR A 171 -6.40 2.84 1.30
N LEU A 172 -5.14 3.16 1.56
CA LEU A 172 -4.75 4.47 2.09
C LEU A 172 -5.07 5.59 1.09
N LEU A 173 -4.80 5.40 -0.20
CA LEU A 173 -5.19 6.36 -1.22
C LEU A 173 -6.71 6.52 -1.33
N TRP A 174 -7.48 5.44 -1.13
CA TRP A 174 -8.94 5.51 -1.15
C TRP A 174 -9.51 6.27 0.06
N VAL A 175 -8.90 6.14 1.23
CA VAL A 175 -9.31 6.83 2.47
C VAL A 175 -8.79 8.26 2.52
N ALA A 176 -7.68 8.56 1.82
CA ALA A 176 -7.02 9.86 1.86
C ALA A 176 -8.00 10.99 1.50
N ASP A 177 -7.99 12.04 2.33
CA ASP A 177 -8.71 13.27 2.08
C ASP A 177 -7.72 14.34 1.58
N PRO A 178 -7.76 14.67 0.30
CA PRO A 178 -6.87 15.67 -0.29
C PRO A 178 -7.37 17.11 -0.08
N ALA A 179 -8.26 17.35 0.90
CA ALA A 179 -8.71 18.71 1.17
C ALA A 179 -7.48 19.64 1.30
N PRO A 180 -7.46 20.77 0.60
CA PRO A 180 -6.42 21.77 0.80
C PRO A 180 -6.39 22.14 2.29
N ILE A 181 -5.21 22.27 2.85
CA ILE A 181 -5.08 23.07 4.06
C ILE A 181 -5.36 24.49 3.55
N ASP A 182 -6.56 24.98 3.80
CA ASP A 182 -6.80 26.41 3.60
C ASP A 182 -5.74 27.13 4.43
N PRO A 183 -4.88 27.96 3.83
CA PRO A 183 -4.01 28.81 4.63
C PRO A 183 -4.91 29.56 5.59
N PRO A 184 -4.47 29.82 6.84
CA PRO A 184 -5.22 30.69 7.73
C PRO A 184 -5.62 31.91 6.92
N SER A 185 -6.91 32.20 6.88
CA SER A 185 -7.40 33.34 6.15
C SER A 185 -6.86 34.60 6.85
N ASP A 186 -5.69 35.04 6.41
CA ASP A 186 -5.13 36.35 6.76
C ASP A 186 -5.89 37.49 6.06
N ASP A 187 -7.15 37.26 5.73
CA ASP A 187 -8.03 38.31 5.23
C ASP A 187 -8.51 39.18 6.40
N PRO A 188 -7.89 40.34 6.63
CA PRO A 188 -8.30 41.27 7.68
C PRO A 188 -9.71 41.83 7.46
N VAL A 189 -10.31 41.58 6.27
CA VAL A 189 -11.64 42.02 5.90
C VAL A 189 -12.76 41.23 6.59
N VAL A 190 -12.49 39.95 7.00
CA VAL A 190 -13.50 39.13 7.69
C VAL A 190 -13.58 39.47 9.18
N ALA A 191 -12.50 39.97 9.77
CA ALA A 191 -12.48 40.38 11.17
C ALA A 191 -13.30 41.64 11.45
N LEU A 192 -13.50 42.50 10.46
CA LEU A 192 -14.24 43.78 10.60
C LEU A 192 -15.77 43.63 10.46
N LYS A 193 -16.26 42.49 9.93
CA LYS A 193 -17.71 42.26 9.76
C LYS A 193 -18.38 41.69 11.03
N GLY A 194 -17.64 41.24 12.01
CA GLY A 194 -18.16 40.67 13.26
C GLY A 194 -18.37 41.68 14.41
N THR A 195 -18.00 42.95 14.21
CA THR A 195 -18.07 43.97 15.27
C THR A 195 -19.13 45.06 15.06
N VAL A 196 -19.96 44.91 14.02
CA VAL A 196 -21.08 45.82 13.77
C VAL A 196 -22.38 45.00 13.75
N SER A 197 -22.86 44.64 14.94
CA SER A 197 -24.27 44.27 15.16
C SER A 197 -24.58 44.37 16.66
#